data_8cdea10d2a358e6c89247cecc52395fb
#
_entry.id   8cdea10d2a358e6c89247cecc52395fb
#
_cell.length_a   1.000
_cell.length_b   1.000
_cell.length_c   1.000
_cell.angle_alpha   90.00
_cell.angle_beta   90.00
_cell.angle_gamma   90.00
#
_symmetry.space_group_name_H-M   'P 1'
#
loop_
_entity.id
_entity.type
_entity.pdbx_description
1 polymer ?
#
loop_
_entity_poly.entity_id
_entity_poly.type
_entity_poly.pdbx_seq_one_letter_code
_entity_poly.pdbx_strand_id
1 'polypeptide(L)' 'MSETELVARTQKTFTSVFGPRVPFDLALSRLNDERWTSLRHVEFIIALELEFGVRFDGADATDMTSITVVLERVRQRLG' A
#
# COMPACT_ATOMS: atom_id res chain seq x y z
N MET A 1 -10.93 12.27 -5.87
CA MET A 1 -9.86 12.30 -4.86
C MET A 1 -8.61 12.91 -5.46
N SER A 2 -8.00 13.87 -4.77
CA SER A 2 -6.76 14.49 -5.24
C SER A 2 -5.57 13.55 -5.03
N GLU A 3 -4.48 13.81 -5.76
CA GLU A 3 -3.25 13.04 -5.57
C GLU A 3 -2.70 13.18 -4.14
N THR A 4 -2.77 14.38 -3.59
CA THR A 4 -2.33 14.64 -2.21
C THR A 4 -3.15 13.80 -1.22
N GLU A 5 -4.44 13.74 -1.41
CA GLU A 5 -5.34 12.96 -0.55
C GLU A 5 -5.08 11.45 -0.70
N LEU A 6 -4.84 10.98 -1.92
CA LEU A 6 -4.52 9.59 -2.19
C LEU A 6 -3.25 9.17 -1.43
N VAL A 7 -2.19 9.97 -1.55
CA VAL A 7 -0.92 9.69 -0.88
C VAL A 7 -1.09 9.72 0.64
N ALA A 8 -1.77 10.73 1.17
CA ALA A 8 -1.99 10.88 2.61
C ALA A 8 -2.76 9.70 3.20
N ARG A 9 -3.81 9.24 2.52
CA ARG A 9 -4.62 8.11 2.98
C ARG A 9 -3.84 6.80 2.87
N THR A 10 -3.04 6.63 1.82
CA THR A 10 -2.17 5.46 1.67
C THR A 10 -1.11 5.43 2.77
N GLN A 11 -0.52 6.58 3.10
CA GLN A 11 0.46 6.67 4.18
C GLN A 11 -0.15 6.31 5.53
N LYS A 12 -1.34 6.81 5.82
CA LYS A 12 -2.06 6.49 7.05
C LYS A 12 -2.30 4.98 7.16
N THR A 13 -2.75 4.37 6.07
CA THR A 13 -3.01 2.94 6.02
C THR A 13 -1.72 2.15 6.20
N PHE A 14 -0.65 2.56 5.53
CA PHE A 14 0.67 1.95 5.67
C PHE A 14 1.15 1.99 7.12
N THR A 15 1.07 3.16 7.75
CA THR A 15 1.51 3.34 9.14
C THR A 15 0.70 2.47 10.10
N SER A 16 -0.59 2.28 9.85
CA SER A 16 -1.43 1.45 10.72
C SER A 16 -1.04 -0.03 10.66
N VAL A 17 -0.48 -0.48 9.54
CA VAL A 17 -0.05 -1.87 9.35
C VAL A 17 1.41 -2.08 9.78
N PHE A 18 2.30 -1.20 9.32
CA PHE A 18 3.74 -1.36 9.51
C PHE A 18 4.27 -0.74 10.80
N GLY A 19 3.50 0.16 11.40
CA GLY A 19 3.89 0.88 12.60
C GLY A 19 4.59 2.21 12.29
N PRO A 20 4.63 3.13 13.29
CA PRO A 20 5.16 4.47 13.06
C PRO A 20 6.67 4.52 12.88
N ARG A 21 7.37 3.42 13.18
CA ARG A 21 8.84 3.38 13.05
C ARG A 21 9.30 3.07 11.63
N VAL A 22 8.41 2.56 10.78
CA VAL A 22 8.74 2.29 9.38
C VAL A 22 8.38 3.53 8.57
N PRO A 23 9.35 4.23 7.99
CA PRO A 23 9.05 5.44 7.24
C PRO A 23 8.30 5.14 5.94
N PHE A 24 7.32 5.97 5.62
CA PHE A 24 6.61 5.88 4.35
C PHE A 24 7.45 6.62 3.31
N ASP A 25 8.06 5.86 2.41
CA ASP A 25 8.98 6.38 1.40
C ASP A 25 8.61 5.77 0.05
N LEU A 26 8.55 6.61 -1.00
CA LEU A 26 8.23 6.12 -2.34
C LEU A 26 9.23 5.10 -2.87
N ALA A 27 10.46 5.12 -2.36
CA ALA A 27 11.49 4.15 -2.73
C ALA A 27 11.38 2.83 -1.95
N LEU A 28 10.48 2.75 -0.95
CA LEU A 28 10.35 1.55 -0.13
C LEU A 28 9.72 0.41 -0.92
N SER A 29 10.31 -0.78 -0.82
CA SER A 29 9.77 -1.98 -1.44
C SER A 29 10.04 -3.19 -0.54
N ARG A 30 9.33 -4.28 -0.82
CA ARG A 30 9.55 -5.56 -0.14
C ARG A 30 10.96 -6.09 -0.35
N LEU A 31 11.56 -5.74 -1.48
CA LEU A 31 12.90 -6.21 -1.83
C LEU A 31 14.00 -5.51 -1.03
N ASN A 32 13.76 -4.30 -0.57
CA ASN A 32 14.78 -3.53 0.13
C ASN A 32 14.49 -3.29 1.61
N ASP A 33 13.42 -3.87 2.16
CA ASP A 33 13.09 -3.69 3.57
C ASP A 33 12.52 -4.97 4.17
N GLU A 34 13.23 -5.54 5.13
CA GLU A 34 12.86 -6.79 5.79
C GLU A 34 11.58 -6.67 6.63
N ARG A 35 11.18 -5.46 6.99
CA ARG A 35 9.96 -5.23 7.77
C ARG A 35 8.71 -5.46 6.93
N TRP A 36 8.83 -5.43 5.61
CA TRP A 36 7.72 -5.75 4.69
C TRP A 36 7.68 -7.26 4.47
N THR A 37 7.16 -7.97 5.46
CA THR A 37 7.02 -9.42 5.44
C THR A 37 5.79 -9.85 4.64
N SER A 38 5.67 -11.15 4.37
CA SER A 38 4.49 -11.71 3.69
C SER A 38 3.21 -11.41 4.47
N LEU A 39 3.25 -11.54 5.80
CA LEU A 39 2.09 -11.26 6.64
C LEU A 39 1.69 -9.77 6.55
N ARG A 40 2.68 -8.87 6.69
CA ARG A 40 2.42 -7.44 6.59
C ARG A 40 1.89 -7.07 5.22
N HIS A 41 2.38 -7.73 4.17
CA HIS A 41 1.90 -7.51 2.81
C HIS A 41 0.40 -7.81 2.70
N VAL A 42 -0.03 -8.97 3.17
CA VAL A 42 -1.45 -9.35 3.14
C VAL A 42 -2.29 -8.37 3.95
N GLU A 43 -1.83 -8.03 5.16
CA GLU A 43 -2.52 -7.06 6.01
C GLU A 43 -2.66 -5.70 5.32
N PHE A 44 -1.61 -5.25 4.64
CA PHE A 44 -1.61 -3.98 3.94
C PHE A 44 -2.60 -3.97 2.77
N ILE A 45 -2.63 -5.05 1.97
CA ILE A 45 -3.58 -5.18 0.85
C ILE A 45 -5.02 -5.10 1.36
N ILE A 46 -5.34 -5.84 2.42
CA ILE A 46 -6.69 -5.83 3.00
C ILE A 46 -7.03 -4.44 3.55
N ALA A 47 -6.09 -3.81 4.23
CA ALA A 47 -6.31 -2.48 4.80
C ALA A 47 -6.57 -1.44 3.71
N LEU A 48 -5.85 -1.53 2.58
CA LEU A 48 -6.07 -0.65 1.43
C LEU A 48 -7.45 -0.86 0.81
N GLU A 49 -7.90 -2.11 0.70
CA GLU A 49 -9.24 -2.40 0.20
C GLU A 49 -10.31 -1.74 1.06
N LEU A 50 -10.16 -1.83 2.38
CA LEU A 50 -11.09 -1.23 3.31
C LEU A 50 -11.04 0.30 3.29
N GLU A 51 -9.84 0.85 3.22
CA GLU A 51 -9.65 2.31 3.23
C GLU A 51 -10.25 2.98 1.99
N PHE A 52 -10.06 2.37 0.82
CA PHE A 52 -10.47 2.98 -0.46
C PHE A 52 -11.75 2.39 -1.04
N GLY A 53 -12.30 1.34 -0.43
CA GLY A 53 -13.52 0.71 -0.94
C GLY A 53 -13.31 0.03 -2.29
N VAL A 54 -12.13 -0.56 -2.51
CA VAL A 54 -11.77 -1.22 -3.76
C VAL A 54 -11.41 -2.68 -3.51
N ARG A 55 -11.24 -3.43 -4.59
CA ARG A 55 -10.81 -4.83 -4.54
C ARG A 55 -9.56 -5.02 -5.37
N PHE A 56 -8.64 -5.84 -4.86
CA PHE A 56 -7.45 -6.25 -5.58
C PHE A 56 -7.51 -7.77 -5.80
N ASP A 57 -7.16 -8.21 -7.00
CA ASP A 57 -7.06 -9.64 -7.29
C ASP A 57 -5.65 -10.17 -6.92
N GLY A 58 -5.41 -11.47 -7.14
CA GLY A 58 -4.13 -12.07 -6.81
C GLY A 58 -2.96 -11.49 -7.59
N ALA A 59 -3.18 -11.11 -8.85
CA ALA A 59 -2.16 -10.48 -9.68
C ALA A 59 -1.82 -9.08 -9.15
N ASP A 60 -2.85 -8.31 -8.76
CA ASP A 60 -2.64 -6.99 -8.14
C ASP A 60 -1.79 -7.13 -6.89
N ALA A 61 -2.17 -8.04 -5.99
CA ALA A 61 -1.45 -8.22 -4.72
C ALA A 61 0.00 -8.65 -4.95
N THR A 62 0.25 -9.49 -5.96
CA THR A 62 1.60 -9.93 -6.29
C THR A 62 2.46 -8.77 -6.80
N ASP A 63 1.87 -7.85 -7.56
CA ASP A 63 2.60 -6.72 -8.16
C ASP A 63 2.82 -5.57 -7.18
N MET A 64 1.97 -5.42 -6.16
CA MET A 64 1.98 -4.29 -5.24
C MET A 64 3.06 -4.42 -4.16
N THR A 65 4.30 -4.60 -4.57
CA THR A 65 5.44 -4.85 -3.67
C THR A 65 6.33 -3.63 -3.45
N SER A 66 5.90 -2.47 -3.91
CA SER A 66 6.58 -1.19 -3.65
C SER A 66 5.53 -0.10 -3.47
N ILE A 67 5.89 0.96 -2.76
CA ILE A 67 4.96 2.06 -2.51
C ILE A 67 4.52 2.71 -3.83
N THR A 68 5.43 2.88 -4.78
CA THR A 68 5.11 3.45 -6.09
C THR A 68 4.03 2.62 -6.80
N VAL A 69 4.19 1.30 -6.84
CA VAL A 69 3.20 0.43 -7.49
C VAL A 69 1.89 0.41 -6.71
N VAL A 70 1.95 0.43 -5.38
CA VAL A 70 0.75 0.52 -4.54
C VAL A 70 -0.08 1.75 -4.93
N LEU A 71 0.55 2.92 -5.01
CA LEU A 71 -0.14 4.15 -5.38
C LEU A 71 -0.76 4.06 -6.78
N GLU A 72 -0.01 3.54 -7.75
CA GLU A 72 -0.51 3.35 -9.11
C GLU A 72 -1.73 2.44 -9.15
N ARG A 73 -1.66 1.31 -8.45
CA ARG A 73 -2.72 0.32 -8.50
C ARG A 73 -3.99 0.80 -7.79
N VAL A 74 -3.84 1.49 -6.65
CA VAL A 74 -4.98 2.11 -5.97
C VAL A 74 -5.63 3.14 -6.89
N ARG A 75 -4.84 3.98 -7.54
CA ARG A 75 -5.34 4.99 -8.48
C ARG A 75 -6.14 4.34 -9.62
N GLN A 76 -5.64 3.25 -10.18
CA GLN A 76 -6.32 2.51 -11.24
C GLN A 76 -7.66 1.94 -10.77
N ARG A 77 -7.73 1.40 -9.56
CA ARG A 77 -8.95 0.80 -9.02
C ARG A 77 -9.99 1.84 -8.63
N LEU A 78 -9.56 3.04 -8.29
CA LEU A 78 -10.48 4.15 -8.01
C LEU A 78 -11.11 4.71 -9.28
N GLY A 79 -10.51 4.44 -10.39
CA GLY A 79 -11.09 4.77 -11.67
C GLY A 79 -10.65 5.90 -12.40
#